data_791c97c0c42e21978cdc29dfd9292a60
#
_entry.id   791c97c0c42e21978cdc29dfd9292a60
#
_cell.length_a   1.000
_cell.length_b   1.000
_cell.length_c   1.000
_cell.angle_alpha   90.00
_cell.angle_beta   90.00
_cell.angle_gamma   90.00
#
_symmetry.space_group_name_H-M   'P 1'
#
loop_
_entity.id
_entity.type
_entity.pdbx_description
1 polymer ?
#
loop_
_entity_poly.entity_id
_entity_poly.type
_entity_poly.pdbx_seq_one_letter_code
_entity_poly.pdbx_strand_id
1 'polypeptide(L)'
;MRKVTIGDLGDIYTGNTPSKKNVEFYDSEDIMFIKPDILDFDINTINESIEYVSERAREKARIIPKDSLLVSCIGNIGKLGINKKEAAFNQQINAIVHNEKIVSSRYLAYLIKYNQKKLEAIANAPVVPIINKTQFSNFELFIHENLETQNKIVEVLDKAQSLIDKKKEQIDLLDELVKSRFIEMFGDPFKNEKNWEISKIEKYLNIITDYHSNGSYETLRNNVTLLDSPSYALMVRTTDLENNNFEENVKYIDEHAYNYLEKSKVFGGEIIINKIGSAGKVYLMPFLNRPVSLAMNQFLLRFDEDRVNHVYLYNLLLTSYMEREIQGKVRGAVTKTITKDAIKEIKIPIPPIELQNEFAEFVEQTDSICSKMEASLSELEDNFNSLMQKAFKGELF
;
A
#
# COMPACT_ATOMS: atom_id res chain seq x y z
N MET A 1 -23.56 16.50 24.39
CA MET A 1 -23.28 15.07 24.08
C MET A 1 -23.66 14.20 25.27
N ARG A 2 -24.16 12.97 25.01
CA ARG A 2 -24.57 11.99 26.02
C ARG A 2 -23.65 10.79 25.98
N LYS A 3 -23.28 10.28 27.17
CA LYS A 3 -22.54 9.01 27.29
C LYS A 3 -23.49 7.83 27.12
N VAL A 4 -23.12 6.87 26.30
CA VAL A 4 -23.89 5.67 25.98
C VAL A 4 -22.94 4.49 25.78
N THR A 5 -23.44 3.26 25.83
CA THR A 5 -22.73 2.08 25.34
C THR A 5 -23.11 1.76 23.91
N ILE A 6 -22.31 0.96 23.20
CA ILE A 6 -22.69 0.49 21.86
C ILE A 6 -24.03 -0.27 21.93
N GLY A 7 -24.26 -1.05 23.01
CA GLY A 7 -25.50 -1.79 23.23
C GLY A 7 -26.75 -0.90 23.39
N ASP A 8 -26.59 0.35 23.83
CA ASP A 8 -27.70 1.32 23.88
C ASP A 8 -28.10 1.86 22.48
N LEU A 9 -27.25 1.68 21.48
CA LEU A 9 -27.44 2.22 20.13
C LEU A 9 -28.10 1.23 19.15
N GLY A 10 -28.21 -0.04 19.54
CA GLY A 10 -28.82 -1.07 18.70
C GLY A 10 -28.52 -2.50 19.16
N ASP A 11 -29.11 -3.45 18.47
CA ASP A 11 -28.91 -4.88 18.74
C ASP A 11 -27.55 -5.32 18.17
N ILE A 12 -26.79 -6.08 19.01
CA ILE A 12 -25.47 -6.58 18.62
C ILE A 12 -25.56 -8.08 18.31
N TYR A 13 -25.03 -8.46 17.18
CA TYR A 13 -24.93 -9.83 16.74
C TYR A 13 -23.48 -10.22 16.46
N THR A 14 -23.03 -11.35 17.01
CA THR A 14 -21.78 -11.98 16.59
C THR A 14 -22.07 -12.94 15.46
N GLY A 15 -21.30 -12.87 14.39
CA GLY A 15 -21.47 -13.75 13.25
C GLY A 15 -21.13 -15.21 13.54
N ASN A 16 -21.45 -16.07 12.60
CA ASN A 16 -21.09 -17.48 12.62
C ASN A 16 -20.87 -18.00 11.19
N THR A 17 -20.14 -19.09 11.07
CA THR A 17 -19.90 -19.74 9.78
C THR A 17 -20.72 -21.03 9.71
N PRO A 18 -21.70 -21.14 8.78
CA PRO A 18 -22.38 -22.40 8.53
C PRO A 18 -21.39 -23.50 8.18
N SER A 19 -21.74 -24.75 8.50
CA SER A 19 -20.83 -25.88 8.29
C SER A 19 -20.44 -26.06 6.82
N LYS A 20 -19.16 -25.89 6.47
CA LYS A 20 -18.65 -26.13 5.11
C LYS A 20 -18.73 -27.59 4.65
N LYS A 21 -19.06 -28.54 5.58
CA LYS A 21 -19.32 -29.95 5.23
C LYS A 21 -20.67 -30.11 4.52
N ASN A 22 -21.59 -29.17 4.70
CA ASN A 22 -22.87 -29.16 3.99
C ASN A 22 -22.73 -28.28 2.74
N VAL A 23 -22.50 -28.93 1.61
CA VAL A 23 -22.29 -28.27 0.31
C VAL A 23 -23.52 -27.42 -0.10
N GLU A 24 -24.72 -27.83 0.27
CA GLU A 24 -25.97 -27.12 -0.03
C GLU A 24 -26.03 -25.72 0.60
N PHE A 25 -25.21 -25.41 1.60
CA PHE A 25 -25.15 -24.06 2.18
C PHE A 25 -24.34 -23.08 1.33
N TYR A 26 -23.63 -23.58 0.31
CA TYR A 26 -22.68 -22.80 -0.52
C TYR A 26 -22.85 -23.06 -2.02
N ASP A 27 -23.99 -23.62 -2.44
CA ASP A 27 -24.25 -24.02 -3.82
C ASP A 27 -24.89 -22.90 -4.67
N SER A 28 -25.21 -21.75 -4.07
CA SER A 28 -25.77 -20.58 -4.76
C SER A 28 -25.34 -19.26 -4.06
N GLU A 29 -25.41 -18.16 -4.79
CA GLU A 29 -25.01 -16.81 -4.34
C GLU A 29 -26.23 -15.98 -3.89
N ASP A 30 -27.04 -16.53 -2.96
CA ASP A 30 -28.28 -15.87 -2.54
C ASP A 30 -28.05 -14.77 -1.52
N ILE A 31 -27.16 -15.01 -0.53
CA ILE A 31 -26.92 -14.12 0.61
C ILE A 31 -25.42 -13.84 0.70
N MET A 32 -25.01 -12.58 0.75
CA MET A 32 -23.61 -12.20 0.97
C MET A 32 -23.08 -12.82 2.25
N PHE A 33 -21.86 -13.39 2.22
CA PHE A 33 -21.16 -13.88 3.41
C PHE A 33 -19.92 -13.04 3.66
N ILE A 34 -20.02 -12.09 4.60
CA ILE A 34 -19.01 -11.08 4.88
C ILE A 34 -17.95 -11.62 5.85
N LYS A 35 -16.68 -11.47 5.48
CA LYS A 35 -15.51 -11.75 6.28
C LYS A 35 -14.68 -10.47 6.51
N PRO A 36 -13.70 -10.48 7.45
CA PRO A 36 -12.90 -9.29 7.77
C PRO A 36 -12.04 -8.73 6.63
N ASP A 37 -11.78 -9.51 5.58
CA ASP A 37 -11.05 -9.10 4.38
C ASP A 37 -11.81 -8.09 3.51
N ILE A 38 -13.15 -8.05 3.62
CA ILE A 38 -14.00 -7.05 2.94
C ILE A 38 -14.10 -5.74 3.74
N LEU A 39 -13.84 -5.79 5.06
CA LEU A 39 -13.88 -4.62 5.93
C LEU A 39 -12.59 -3.82 5.81
N ASP A 40 -12.67 -2.49 6.00
CA ASP A 40 -11.52 -1.60 5.98
C ASP A 40 -11.49 -0.70 7.23
N PHE A 41 -10.33 -0.09 7.51
CA PHE A 41 -10.20 0.95 8.54
C PHE A 41 -10.89 2.26 8.11
N ASP A 42 -11.10 2.45 6.81
CA ASP A 42 -12.07 3.40 6.29
C ASP A 42 -13.48 2.80 6.25
N ILE A 43 -14.49 3.66 6.15
CA ILE A 43 -15.88 3.19 6.18
C ILE A 43 -16.24 2.61 4.81
N ASN A 44 -16.15 1.28 4.69
CA ASN A 44 -16.50 0.58 3.46
C ASN A 44 -18.01 0.43 3.29
N THR A 45 -18.52 0.68 2.09
CA THR A 45 -19.92 0.39 1.70
C THR A 45 -19.96 -0.91 0.92
N ILE A 46 -20.57 -1.95 1.51
CA ILE A 46 -20.53 -3.32 0.99
C ILE A 46 -21.78 -3.57 0.13
N ASN A 47 -21.58 -3.61 -1.18
CA ASN A 47 -22.62 -3.93 -2.17
C ASN A 47 -22.57 -5.39 -2.61
N GLU A 48 -21.38 -6.01 -2.56
CA GLU A 48 -21.04 -7.36 -3.02
C GLU A 48 -20.09 -8.03 -2.06
N SER A 49 -19.99 -9.34 -2.10
CA SER A 49 -19.07 -10.14 -1.28
C SER A 49 -18.30 -11.11 -2.18
N ILE A 50 -17.15 -11.56 -1.71
CA ILE A 50 -16.34 -12.59 -2.39
C ILE A 50 -16.98 -13.97 -2.18
N GLU A 51 -17.59 -14.20 -1.01
CA GLU A 51 -18.26 -15.45 -0.67
C GLU A 51 -19.74 -15.20 -0.43
N TYR A 52 -20.53 -16.20 -0.72
CA TYR A 52 -21.97 -16.21 -0.52
C TYR A 52 -22.41 -17.49 0.16
N VAL A 53 -23.61 -17.47 0.73
CA VAL A 53 -24.31 -18.67 1.21
C VAL A 53 -25.67 -18.76 0.54
N SER A 54 -26.12 -20.01 0.37
CA SER A 54 -27.43 -20.26 -0.22
C SER A 54 -28.57 -19.93 0.76
N GLU A 55 -29.78 -19.76 0.25
CA GLU A 55 -30.99 -19.58 1.06
C GLU A 55 -31.20 -20.73 2.06
N ARG A 56 -30.70 -21.97 1.76
CA ARG A 56 -30.75 -23.12 2.65
C ARG A 56 -29.92 -22.96 3.92
N ALA A 57 -28.92 -22.05 3.89
CA ALA A 57 -28.11 -21.72 5.05
C ALA A 57 -28.77 -20.71 5.99
N ARG A 58 -29.89 -20.08 5.62
CA ARG A 58 -30.53 -18.97 6.34
C ARG A 58 -30.74 -19.23 7.83
N GLU A 59 -31.26 -20.40 8.18
CA GLU A 59 -31.49 -20.77 9.59
C GLU A 59 -30.20 -21.11 10.37
N LYS A 60 -29.12 -21.37 9.66
CA LYS A 60 -27.82 -21.73 10.25
C LYS A 60 -26.81 -20.58 10.22
N ALA A 61 -27.05 -19.56 9.40
CA ALA A 61 -26.26 -18.34 9.34
C ALA A 61 -26.87 -17.25 10.23
N ARG A 62 -26.01 -16.38 10.77
CA ARG A 62 -26.48 -15.15 11.41
C ARG A 62 -26.71 -14.11 10.31
N ILE A 63 -27.96 -13.80 10.05
CA ILE A 63 -28.36 -12.82 9.03
C ILE A 63 -28.65 -11.49 9.71
N ILE A 64 -28.18 -10.41 9.08
CA ILE A 64 -28.46 -9.02 9.47
C ILE A 64 -29.15 -8.27 8.31
N PRO A 65 -30.03 -7.30 8.62
CA PRO A 65 -30.67 -6.48 7.61
C PRO A 65 -29.65 -5.55 6.92
N LYS A 66 -30.07 -4.97 5.80
CA LYS A 66 -29.31 -3.89 5.15
C LYS A 66 -29.04 -2.72 6.12
N ASP A 67 -28.04 -1.94 5.81
CA ASP A 67 -27.61 -0.76 6.55
C ASP A 67 -27.16 -1.04 8.00
N SER A 68 -26.83 -2.31 8.32
CA SER A 68 -26.16 -2.67 9.57
C SER A 68 -24.69 -2.30 9.52
N LEU A 69 -24.09 -1.95 10.66
CA LEU A 69 -22.66 -1.70 10.77
C LEU A 69 -21.92 -2.94 11.25
N LEU A 70 -20.99 -3.43 10.44
CA LEU A 70 -20.10 -4.55 10.76
C LEU A 70 -18.76 -4.01 11.27
N VAL A 71 -18.24 -4.59 12.35
CA VAL A 71 -16.98 -4.21 12.98
C VAL A 71 -16.16 -5.47 13.25
N SER A 72 -14.91 -5.50 12.75
CA SER A 72 -13.99 -6.60 13.07
C SER A 72 -13.58 -6.56 14.55
N CYS A 73 -13.68 -7.71 15.24
CA CYS A 73 -13.41 -7.84 16.66
C CYS A 73 -12.34 -8.89 16.99
N ILE A 74 -11.72 -9.52 15.99
CA ILE A 74 -10.62 -10.48 16.14
C ILE A 74 -9.53 -10.17 15.12
N GLY A 75 -8.28 -10.13 15.56
CA GLY A 75 -7.13 -9.81 14.74
C GLY A 75 -7.01 -8.31 14.47
N ASN A 76 -7.27 -7.86 13.27
CA ASN A 76 -7.31 -6.43 12.92
C ASN A 76 -8.61 -5.81 13.43
N ILE A 77 -8.60 -5.31 14.67
CA ILE A 77 -9.79 -4.76 15.33
C ILE A 77 -10.16 -3.40 14.76
N GLY A 78 -11.49 -3.16 14.63
CA GLY A 78 -12.01 -1.84 14.26
C GLY A 78 -12.10 -1.58 12.76
N LYS A 79 -11.87 -2.58 11.89
CA LYS A 79 -12.26 -2.46 10.48
C LYS A 79 -13.78 -2.41 10.37
N LEU A 80 -14.28 -1.59 9.46
CA LEU A 80 -15.68 -1.21 9.34
C LEU A 80 -16.28 -1.55 7.98
N GLY A 81 -17.56 -1.86 7.97
CA GLY A 81 -18.34 -1.99 6.74
C GLY A 81 -19.82 -1.81 6.99
N ILE A 82 -20.54 -1.20 6.04
CA ILE A 82 -21.99 -1.05 6.05
C ILE A 82 -22.56 -1.84 4.88
N ASN A 83 -23.33 -2.88 5.15
CA ASN A 83 -23.94 -3.70 4.12
C ASN A 83 -25.15 -2.99 3.47
N LYS A 84 -25.29 -3.08 2.14
CA LYS A 84 -26.43 -2.50 1.38
C LYS A 84 -27.52 -3.51 1.06
N LYS A 85 -27.29 -4.78 1.30
CA LYS A 85 -28.26 -5.89 1.21
C LYS A 85 -28.20 -6.68 2.51
N GLU A 86 -29.18 -7.55 2.78
CA GLU A 86 -29.05 -8.49 3.90
C GLU A 86 -27.78 -9.34 3.72
N ALA A 87 -27.15 -9.70 4.83
CA ALA A 87 -25.89 -10.41 4.79
C ALA A 87 -25.72 -11.36 5.99
N ALA A 88 -25.05 -12.47 5.74
CA ALA A 88 -24.45 -13.31 6.75
C ALA A 88 -22.97 -12.86 6.95
N PHE A 89 -22.38 -13.21 8.09
CA PHE A 89 -21.02 -12.83 8.40
C PHE A 89 -20.37 -13.81 9.39
N ASN A 90 -19.04 -13.85 9.40
CA ASN A 90 -18.31 -14.79 10.21
C ASN A 90 -18.17 -14.34 11.68
N GLN A 91 -17.67 -15.25 12.54
CA GLN A 91 -17.53 -15.05 14.00
C GLN A 91 -16.45 -14.01 14.40
N GLN A 92 -15.65 -13.51 13.49
CA GLN A 92 -14.64 -12.50 13.75
C GLN A 92 -15.24 -11.07 13.75
N ILE A 93 -16.48 -10.95 13.35
CA ILE A 93 -17.20 -9.68 13.20
C ILE A 93 -18.35 -9.61 14.19
N ASN A 94 -18.53 -8.47 14.84
CA ASN A 94 -19.77 -8.08 15.48
C ASN A 94 -20.51 -7.07 14.60
N ALA A 95 -21.79 -7.30 14.40
CA ALA A 95 -22.67 -6.40 13.66
C ALA A 95 -23.59 -5.65 14.64
N ILE A 96 -23.83 -4.38 14.33
CA ILE A 96 -24.77 -3.50 15.03
C ILE A 96 -25.95 -3.25 14.12
N VAL A 97 -27.11 -3.76 14.46
CA VAL A 97 -28.39 -3.36 13.88
C VAL A 97 -28.89 -2.16 14.68
N HIS A 98 -28.55 -0.99 14.19
CA HIS A 98 -28.73 0.26 14.95
C HIS A 98 -30.21 0.66 15.05
N ASN A 99 -30.54 1.41 16.12
CA ASN A 99 -31.84 2.00 16.28
C ASN A 99 -31.87 3.35 15.55
N GLU A 100 -32.57 3.41 14.41
CA GLU A 100 -32.66 4.59 13.55
C GLU A 100 -33.22 5.85 14.25
N LYS A 101 -33.94 5.67 15.37
CA LYS A 101 -34.45 6.80 16.19
C LYS A 101 -33.35 7.44 17.05
N ILE A 102 -32.21 6.76 17.20
CA ILE A 102 -31.10 7.19 18.07
C ILE A 102 -29.87 7.59 17.25
N VAL A 103 -29.56 6.78 16.21
CA VAL A 103 -28.32 6.93 15.45
C VAL A 103 -28.46 6.37 14.04
N SER A 104 -27.78 6.98 13.06
CA SER A 104 -27.63 6.38 11.73
C SER A 104 -26.39 5.48 11.66
N SER A 105 -26.41 4.46 10.78
CA SER A 105 -25.25 3.57 10.57
C SER A 105 -23.99 4.34 10.20
N ARG A 106 -24.09 5.36 9.36
CA ARG A 106 -22.97 6.18 8.89
C ARG A 106 -22.35 7.01 10.02
N TYR A 107 -23.18 7.66 10.85
CA TYR A 107 -22.71 8.38 12.02
C TYR A 107 -22.04 7.45 13.03
N LEU A 108 -22.64 6.28 13.27
CA LEU A 108 -22.08 5.27 14.16
C LEU A 108 -20.73 4.74 13.65
N ALA A 109 -20.60 4.56 12.35
CA ALA A 109 -19.32 4.15 11.72
C ALA A 109 -18.21 5.20 11.98
N TYR A 110 -18.48 6.48 11.76
CA TYR A 110 -17.53 7.55 12.07
C TYR A 110 -17.20 7.62 13.58
N LEU A 111 -18.19 7.42 14.42
CA LEU A 111 -18.00 7.43 15.88
C LEU A 111 -17.08 6.27 16.33
N ILE A 112 -17.25 5.08 15.75
CA ILE A 112 -16.36 3.94 16.04
C ILE A 112 -14.96 4.18 15.46
N LYS A 113 -14.85 4.69 14.23
CA LYS A 113 -13.57 5.08 13.61
C LYS A 113 -12.81 6.08 14.51
N TYR A 114 -13.47 7.11 15.01
CA TYR A 114 -12.88 8.09 15.93
C TYR A 114 -12.36 7.46 17.24
N ASN A 115 -13.03 6.42 17.73
CA ASN A 115 -12.67 5.72 18.97
C ASN A 115 -11.86 4.42 18.72
N GLN A 116 -11.39 4.14 17.50
CA GLN A 116 -10.74 2.89 17.12
C GLN A 116 -9.59 2.52 18.07
N LYS A 117 -8.66 3.44 18.34
CA LYS A 117 -7.53 3.20 19.26
C LYS A 117 -7.97 2.80 20.66
N LYS A 118 -9.09 3.38 21.15
CA LYS A 118 -9.66 3.02 22.45
C LYS A 118 -10.34 1.65 22.39
N LEU A 119 -10.97 1.32 21.28
CA LEU A 119 -11.57 0.01 21.04
C LEU A 119 -10.48 -1.08 20.97
N GLU A 120 -9.41 -0.83 20.26
CA GLU A 120 -8.24 -1.74 20.23
C GLU A 120 -7.63 -1.95 21.63
N ALA A 121 -7.55 -0.91 22.43
CA ALA A 121 -6.96 -0.96 23.78
C ALA A 121 -7.72 -1.86 24.77
N ILE A 122 -9.01 -2.16 24.55
CA ILE A 122 -9.78 -3.10 25.38
C ILE A 122 -9.66 -4.55 24.92
N ALA A 123 -8.97 -4.82 23.82
CA ALA A 123 -8.78 -6.19 23.33
C ALA A 123 -7.91 -7.00 24.29
N ASN A 124 -8.40 -8.19 24.60
CA ASN A 124 -7.69 -9.15 25.43
C ASN A 124 -7.02 -10.18 24.51
N ALA A 125 -5.80 -10.45 24.71
CA ALA A 125 -4.96 -11.57 24.32
C ALA A 125 -3.62 -11.13 23.71
N PRO A 126 -2.51 -11.74 24.14
CA PRO A 126 -1.17 -11.27 23.75
C PRO A 126 -0.76 -11.68 22.33
N VAL A 127 -1.42 -12.66 21.70
CA VAL A 127 -1.05 -13.18 20.39
C VAL A 127 -2.01 -12.74 19.29
N VAL A 128 -3.32 -12.87 19.53
CA VAL A 128 -4.36 -12.38 18.60
C VAL A 128 -5.34 -11.53 19.39
N PRO A 129 -5.41 -10.22 19.15
CA PRO A 129 -6.34 -9.33 19.84
C PRO A 129 -7.80 -9.80 19.62
N ILE A 130 -8.58 -9.87 20.69
CA ILE A 130 -9.99 -10.28 20.65
C ILE A 130 -10.83 -9.38 21.54
N ILE A 131 -11.95 -8.90 21.02
CA ILE A 131 -13.03 -8.25 21.77
C ILE A 131 -14.27 -9.13 21.68
N ASN A 132 -14.71 -9.66 22.80
CA ASN A 132 -15.94 -10.46 22.83
C ASN A 132 -17.19 -9.56 22.74
N LYS A 133 -18.37 -10.18 22.48
CA LYS A 133 -19.64 -9.47 22.32
C LYS A 133 -19.97 -8.57 23.51
N THR A 134 -19.75 -9.04 24.75
CA THR A 134 -20.06 -8.28 25.96
C THR A 134 -19.16 -7.07 26.11
N GLN A 135 -17.86 -7.22 25.88
CA GLN A 135 -16.92 -6.10 25.89
C GLN A 135 -17.28 -5.07 24.83
N PHE A 136 -17.60 -5.53 23.62
CA PHE A 136 -18.00 -4.68 22.50
C PHE A 136 -19.32 -3.94 22.82
N SER A 137 -20.33 -4.64 23.36
CA SER A 137 -21.60 -4.04 23.74
C SER A 137 -21.46 -2.98 24.84
N ASN A 138 -20.58 -3.21 25.81
CA ASN A 138 -20.35 -2.32 26.95
C ASN A 138 -19.34 -1.20 26.64
N PHE A 139 -18.81 -1.13 25.42
CA PHE A 139 -17.88 -0.06 25.03
C PHE A 139 -18.58 1.29 25.07
N GLU A 140 -18.02 2.24 25.81
CA GLU A 140 -18.61 3.54 26.09
C GLU A 140 -18.23 4.57 25.02
N LEU A 141 -19.22 5.31 24.55
CA LEU A 141 -19.12 6.33 23.52
C LEU A 141 -19.85 7.62 23.98
N PHE A 142 -19.53 8.73 23.35
CA PHE A 142 -20.26 9.99 23.50
C PHE A 142 -20.96 10.34 22.18
N ILE A 143 -22.28 10.47 22.20
CA ILE A 143 -23.08 10.78 21.01
C ILE A 143 -23.74 12.18 21.11
N HIS A 144 -24.01 12.77 19.95
CA HIS A 144 -24.96 13.86 19.85
C HIS A 144 -26.38 13.30 19.93
N GLU A 145 -27.22 13.90 20.76
CA GLU A 145 -28.61 13.42 20.95
C GLU A 145 -29.52 13.80 19.79
N ASN A 146 -29.22 14.93 19.15
CA ASN A 146 -30.02 15.41 18.01
C ASN A 146 -29.57 14.75 16.71
N LEU A 147 -30.49 14.02 16.04
CA LEU A 147 -30.26 13.38 14.74
C LEU A 147 -29.90 14.38 13.62
N GLU A 148 -30.44 15.62 13.69
CA GLU A 148 -30.07 16.64 12.71
C GLU A 148 -28.59 17.01 12.82
N THR A 149 -28.08 17.13 14.05
CA THR A 149 -26.63 17.35 14.29
C THR A 149 -25.81 16.18 13.80
N GLN A 150 -26.23 14.94 14.08
CA GLN A 150 -25.57 13.74 13.56
C GLN A 150 -25.49 13.75 12.03
N ASN A 151 -26.60 14.08 11.35
CA ASN A 151 -26.66 14.14 9.89
C ASN A 151 -25.74 15.22 9.31
N LYS A 152 -25.68 16.41 9.94
CA LYS A 152 -24.74 17.47 9.54
C LYS A 152 -23.28 17.03 9.68
N ILE A 153 -22.95 16.32 10.77
CA ILE A 153 -21.61 15.75 10.97
C ILE A 153 -21.28 14.75 9.85
N VAL A 154 -22.20 13.82 9.56
CA VAL A 154 -22.03 12.83 8.47
C VAL A 154 -21.81 13.54 7.14
N GLU A 155 -22.62 14.54 6.81
CA GLU A 155 -22.50 15.28 5.55
C GLU A 155 -21.12 15.96 5.40
N VAL A 156 -20.63 16.59 6.47
CA VAL A 156 -19.29 17.23 6.44
C VAL A 156 -18.17 16.21 6.31
N LEU A 157 -18.23 15.12 7.08
CA LEU A 157 -17.20 14.08 7.05
C LEU A 157 -17.23 13.30 5.73
N ASP A 158 -18.40 12.98 5.18
CA ASP A 158 -18.54 12.32 3.87
C ASP A 158 -17.98 13.19 2.74
N LYS A 159 -18.22 14.50 2.75
CA LYS A 159 -17.63 15.44 1.78
C LYS A 159 -16.09 15.45 1.88
N ALA A 160 -15.56 15.52 3.09
CA ALA A 160 -14.12 15.53 3.32
C ALA A 160 -13.47 14.18 2.88
N GLN A 161 -14.09 13.05 3.23
CA GLN A 161 -13.63 11.73 2.78
C GLN A 161 -13.67 11.61 1.25
N SER A 162 -14.75 12.06 0.62
CA SER A 162 -14.86 12.04 -0.86
C SER A 162 -13.77 12.87 -1.55
N LEU A 163 -13.28 13.96 -0.94
CA LEU A 163 -12.16 14.73 -1.48
C LEU A 163 -10.84 13.95 -1.37
N ILE A 164 -10.63 13.25 -0.26
CA ILE A 164 -9.47 12.37 -0.05
C ILE A 164 -9.48 11.25 -1.09
N ASP A 165 -10.61 10.56 -1.25
CA ASP A 165 -10.74 9.44 -2.19
C ASP A 165 -10.47 9.87 -3.63
N LYS A 166 -11.05 11.00 -4.05
CA LYS A 166 -10.79 11.57 -5.38
C LYS A 166 -9.35 11.99 -5.59
N LYS A 167 -8.69 12.50 -4.55
CA LYS A 167 -7.28 12.88 -4.62
C LYS A 167 -6.40 11.65 -4.78
N LYS A 168 -6.68 10.56 -4.07
CA LYS A 168 -5.99 9.26 -4.24
C LYS A 168 -6.18 8.72 -5.65
N GLU A 169 -7.41 8.71 -6.16
CA GLU A 169 -7.70 8.30 -7.53
C GLU A 169 -6.94 9.15 -8.57
N GLN A 170 -6.85 10.48 -8.36
CA GLN A 170 -6.09 11.35 -9.26
C GLN A 170 -4.59 11.03 -9.27
N ILE A 171 -4.01 10.67 -8.12
CA ILE A 171 -2.60 10.26 -8.01
C ILE A 171 -2.40 8.93 -8.77
N ASP A 172 -3.27 7.94 -8.56
CA ASP A 172 -3.20 6.66 -9.28
C ASP A 172 -3.31 6.84 -10.80
N LEU A 173 -4.16 7.77 -11.26
CA LEU A 173 -4.31 8.08 -12.69
C LEU A 173 -3.04 8.73 -13.30
N LEU A 174 -2.20 9.41 -12.53
CA LEU A 174 -0.92 9.94 -13.02
C LEU A 174 0.06 8.80 -13.35
N ASP A 175 0.11 7.77 -12.53
CA ASP A 175 0.92 6.57 -12.81
C ASP A 175 0.45 5.85 -14.08
N GLU A 176 -0.86 5.72 -14.26
CA GLU A 176 -1.43 5.13 -15.48
C GLU A 176 -1.17 6.01 -16.71
N LEU A 177 -1.14 7.33 -16.53
CA LEU A 177 -0.82 8.28 -17.61
C LEU A 177 0.62 8.11 -18.09
N VAL A 178 1.59 7.95 -17.17
CA VAL A 178 3.00 7.67 -17.52
C VAL A 178 3.12 6.36 -18.30
N LYS A 179 2.48 5.29 -17.83
CA LYS A 179 2.47 3.98 -18.53
C LYS A 179 1.86 4.09 -19.92
N SER A 180 0.74 4.79 -20.06
CA SER A 180 0.05 4.99 -21.33
C SER A 180 0.90 5.81 -22.31
N ARG A 181 1.53 6.87 -21.82
CA ARG A 181 2.45 7.71 -22.62
C ARG A 181 3.66 6.92 -23.09
N PHE A 182 4.21 6.04 -22.23
CA PHE A 182 5.30 5.14 -22.61
C PHE A 182 4.91 4.26 -23.80
N ILE A 183 3.77 3.60 -23.73
CA ILE A 183 3.28 2.74 -24.81
C ILE A 183 2.96 3.53 -26.10
N GLU A 184 2.37 4.72 -25.97
CA GLU A 184 2.10 5.60 -27.11
C GLU A 184 3.41 5.98 -27.85
N MET A 185 4.43 6.41 -27.11
CA MET A 185 5.70 6.88 -27.68
C MET A 185 6.56 5.72 -28.20
N PHE A 186 6.67 4.64 -27.47
CA PHE A 186 7.63 3.56 -27.76
C PHE A 186 7.02 2.27 -28.30
N GLY A 187 5.70 2.11 -28.19
CA GLY A 187 5.00 0.85 -28.54
C GLY A 187 5.13 -0.22 -27.47
N ASP A 188 4.51 -1.36 -27.72
CA ASP A 188 4.63 -2.55 -26.87
C ASP A 188 6.05 -3.15 -27.05
N PRO A 189 6.88 -3.26 -25.99
CA PRO A 189 8.23 -3.81 -26.09
C PRO A 189 8.29 -5.25 -26.58
N PHE A 190 7.22 -6.04 -26.35
CA PHE A 190 7.13 -7.40 -26.85
C PHE A 190 6.95 -7.47 -28.36
N LYS A 191 6.04 -6.65 -28.89
CA LYS A 191 5.73 -6.62 -30.32
C LYS A 191 6.74 -5.83 -31.14
N ASN A 192 7.37 -4.84 -30.50
CA ASN A 192 8.27 -3.89 -31.15
C ASN A 192 7.69 -3.28 -32.46
N GLU A 193 6.44 -2.86 -32.42
CA GLU A 193 5.69 -2.35 -33.58
C GLU A 193 6.36 -1.13 -34.24
N LYS A 194 7.16 -0.39 -33.47
CA LYS A 194 7.93 0.77 -33.95
C LYS A 194 9.25 0.37 -34.63
N ASN A 195 9.63 -0.93 -34.63
CA ASN A 195 10.87 -1.47 -35.20
C ASN A 195 12.15 -0.84 -34.63
N TRP A 196 12.17 -0.56 -33.32
CA TRP A 196 13.40 -0.07 -32.66
C TRP A 196 14.51 -1.13 -32.73
N GLU A 197 15.78 -0.66 -32.78
CA GLU A 197 16.93 -1.56 -32.67
C GLU A 197 16.88 -2.31 -31.34
N ILE A 198 16.95 -3.65 -31.39
CA ILE A 198 17.04 -4.48 -30.20
C ILE A 198 18.49 -4.81 -29.91
N SER A 199 18.96 -4.43 -28.72
CA SER A 199 20.35 -4.63 -28.34
C SER A 199 20.46 -5.16 -26.90
N LYS A 200 21.60 -5.83 -26.57
CA LYS A 200 21.87 -6.23 -25.20
C LYS A 200 22.11 -4.98 -24.33
N ILE A 201 21.60 -4.99 -23.10
CA ILE A 201 21.75 -3.90 -22.14
C ILE A 201 23.23 -3.63 -21.84
N GLU A 202 24.10 -4.66 -21.91
CA GLU A 202 25.55 -4.56 -21.74
C GLU A 202 26.21 -3.52 -22.64
N LYS A 203 25.73 -3.36 -23.85
CA LYS A 203 26.29 -2.39 -24.84
C LYS A 203 26.19 -0.92 -24.36
N TYR A 204 25.33 -0.64 -23.41
CA TYR A 204 25.03 0.71 -22.90
C TYR A 204 25.45 0.89 -21.44
N LEU A 205 25.94 -0.17 -20.81
CA LEU A 205 26.41 -0.14 -19.41
C LEU A 205 27.80 0.49 -19.31
N ASN A 206 27.92 1.59 -18.54
CA ASN A 206 29.21 2.09 -18.07
C ASN A 206 29.72 1.27 -16.88
N ILE A 207 28.84 0.97 -15.92
CA ILE A 207 29.18 0.26 -14.69
C ILE A 207 28.05 -0.70 -14.31
N ILE A 208 28.41 -1.91 -13.90
CA ILE A 208 27.58 -2.80 -13.09
C ILE A 208 28.37 -3.27 -11.89
N THR A 209 27.96 -2.89 -10.69
CA THR A 209 28.69 -3.14 -9.45
C THR A 209 27.75 -3.55 -8.32
N ASP A 210 28.32 -3.91 -7.17
CA ASP A 210 27.57 -4.22 -5.94
C ASP A 210 28.46 -3.94 -4.72
N TYR A 211 27.87 -4.02 -3.53
CA TYR A 211 28.59 -3.86 -2.25
C TYR A 211 29.84 -4.73 -2.14
N HIS A 212 29.76 -6.00 -2.56
CA HIS A 212 30.88 -6.96 -2.48
C HIS A 212 32.00 -6.68 -3.48
N SER A 213 31.80 -5.79 -4.43
CA SER A 213 32.86 -5.33 -5.34
C SER A 213 33.96 -4.50 -4.63
N ASN A 214 33.70 -4.05 -3.38
CA ASN A 214 34.63 -3.26 -2.59
C ASN A 214 35.61 -4.13 -1.77
N GLY A 215 35.39 -5.43 -1.63
CA GLY A 215 36.29 -6.31 -0.90
C GLY A 215 35.69 -7.64 -0.49
N SER A 216 36.47 -8.46 0.19
CA SER A 216 36.01 -9.73 0.76
C SER A 216 35.05 -9.48 1.93
N TYR A 217 34.28 -10.51 2.31
CA TYR A 217 33.36 -10.42 3.46
C TYR A 217 34.06 -9.95 4.74
N GLU A 218 35.26 -10.45 4.99
CA GLU A 218 36.05 -10.10 6.16
C GLU A 218 36.52 -8.63 6.14
N THR A 219 37.04 -8.16 5.01
CA THR A 219 37.48 -6.77 4.87
C THR A 219 36.30 -5.79 4.96
N LEU A 220 35.15 -6.13 4.37
CA LEU A 220 33.95 -5.32 4.48
C LEU A 220 33.44 -5.25 5.91
N ARG A 221 33.41 -6.37 6.64
CA ARG A 221 32.99 -6.42 8.04
C ARG A 221 33.90 -5.57 8.95
N ASN A 222 35.21 -5.49 8.66
CA ASN A 222 36.16 -4.72 9.45
C ASN A 222 36.11 -3.21 9.17
N ASN A 223 35.65 -2.79 7.98
CA ASN A 223 35.63 -1.39 7.54
C ASN A 223 34.26 -0.74 7.51
N VAL A 224 33.17 -1.53 7.60
CA VAL A 224 31.82 -1.00 7.46
C VAL A 224 30.95 -1.42 8.64
N THR A 225 30.54 -0.46 9.44
CA THR A 225 29.59 -0.64 10.54
C THR A 225 28.31 0.12 10.22
N LEU A 226 27.16 -0.59 10.30
CA LEU A 226 25.85 0.04 10.13
C LEU A 226 25.44 0.74 11.43
N LEU A 227 25.01 2.00 11.31
CA LEU A 227 24.59 2.85 12.41
C LEU A 227 23.08 3.11 12.31
N ASP A 228 22.40 3.12 13.48
CA ASP A 228 20.97 3.44 13.59
C ASP A 228 20.73 4.96 13.70
N SER A 229 21.72 5.71 14.12
CA SER A 229 21.66 7.16 14.23
C SER A 229 22.24 7.84 12.99
N PRO A 230 21.77 9.05 12.63
CA PRO A 230 22.31 9.83 11.52
C PRO A 230 23.84 9.96 11.58
N SER A 231 24.51 9.71 10.45
CA SER A 231 25.96 9.80 10.30
C SER A 231 26.29 10.32 8.89
N TYR A 232 27.56 10.21 8.48
CA TYR A 232 28.10 10.83 7.27
C TYR A 232 27.33 10.46 5.99
N ALA A 233 27.03 9.17 5.76
CA ALA A 233 26.35 8.70 4.55
C ALA A 233 25.19 7.76 4.86
N LEU A 234 24.17 7.81 4.01
CA LEU A 234 23.06 6.87 4.00
C LEU A 234 23.51 5.54 3.38
N MET A 235 23.13 4.42 4.01
CA MET A 235 23.35 3.07 3.48
C MET A 235 22.02 2.51 2.96
N VAL A 236 21.74 2.65 1.66
CA VAL A 236 20.48 2.28 1.05
C VAL A 236 20.30 0.76 0.96
N ARG A 237 19.26 0.27 1.59
CA ARG A 237 18.87 -1.16 1.63
C ARG A 237 17.71 -1.43 0.69
N THR A 238 17.45 -2.72 0.44
CA THR A 238 16.26 -3.15 -0.33
C THR A 238 14.96 -2.63 0.27
N THR A 239 14.82 -2.64 1.60
CA THR A 239 13.63 -2.14 2.31
C THR A 239 13.39 -0.64 2.11
N ASP A 240 14.45 0.14 2.01
CA ASP A 240 14.37 1.59 1.81
C ASP A 240 13.86 1.91 0.40
N LEU A 241 14.35 1.15 -0.59
CA LEU A 241 13.87 1.24 -1.99
C LEU A 241 12.43 0.71 -2.15
N GLU A 242 12.08 -0.40 -1.49
CA GLU A 242 10.73 -0.98 -1.55
C GLU A 242 9.66 -0.06 -0.98
N ASN A 243 9.99 0.68 0.07
CA ASN A 243 9.09 1.62 0.72
C ASN A 243 9.22 3.05 0.17
N ASN A 244 10.14 3.28 -0.77
CA ASN A 244 10.53 4.62 -1.25
C ASN A 244 10.74 5.60 -0.08
N ASN A 245 11.39 5.11 0.99
CA ASN A 245 11.63 5.86 2.21
C ASN A 245 13.13 5.90 2.52
N PHE A 246 13.68 7.11 2.52
CA PHE A 246 15.10 7.37 2.74
C PHE A 246 15.37 8.24 3.97
N GLU A 247 14.35 8.42 4.82
CA GLU A 247 14.39 9.30 6.00
C GLU A 247 14.19 8.52 7.30
N GLU A 248 13.17 7.67 7.37
CA GLU A 248 12.77 6.98 8.59
C GLU A 248 13.25 5.53 8.63
N ASN A 249 13.73 5.08 9.79
CA ASN A 249 14.22 3.71 10.03
C ASN A 249 15.34 3.26 9.08
N VAL A 250 16.08 4.20 8.50
CA VAL A 250 17.20 3.95 7.58
C VAL A 250 18.49 3.63 8.34
N LYS A 251 19.51 3.20 7.61
CA LYS A 251 20.85 2.93 8.18
C LYS A 251 21.87 3.92 7.64
N TYR A 252 22.86 4.21 8.46
CA TYR A 252 23.95 5.11 8.12
C TYR A 252 25.29 4.40 8.23
N ILE A 253 26.32 5.03 7.65
CA ILE A 253 27.72 4.67 7.77
C ILE A 253 28.54 5.93 8.00
N ASP A 254 29.71 5.77 8.64
CA ASP A 254 30.65 6.86 8.84
C ASP A 254 31.44 7.22 7.56
N GLU A 255 32.23 8.28 7.62
CA GLU A 255 33.03 8.76 6.50
C GLU A 255 34.06 7.74 6.03
N HIS A 256 34.68 7.01 6.97
CA HIS A 256 35.66 5.98 6.66
C HIS A 256 35.03 4.87 5.81
N ALA A 257 33.88 4.34 6.25
CA ALA A 257 33.15 3.32 5.52
C ALA A 257 32.67 3.81 4.14
N TYR A 258 32.17 5.04 4.05
CA TYR A 258 31.76 5.63 2.78
C TYR A 258 32.93 5.75 1.79
N ASN A 259 34.09 6.18 2.25
CA ASN A 259 35.28 6.28 1.41
C ASN A 259 35.84 4.90 1.03
N TYR A 260 35.73 3.91 1.92
CA TYR A 260 36.08 2.52 1.62
C TYR A 260 35.19 1.91 0.56
N LEU A 261 33.89 2.23 0.57
CA LEU A 261 32.88 1.71 -0.36
C LEU A 261 32.84 2.45 -1.72
N GLU A 262 34.00 2.79 -2.28
CA GLU A 262 34.15 3.59 -3.51
C GLU A 262 33.32 3.07 -4.68
N LYS A 263 33.25 1.75 -4.88
CA LYS A 263 32.57 1.13 -6.01
C LYS A 263 31.03 1.05 -5.86
N SER A 264 30.52 1.27 -4.67
CA SER A 264 29.08 1.22 -4.39
C SER A 264 28.50 2.57 -3.96
N LYS A 265 29.22 3.67 -4.17
CA LYS A 265 28.69 5.03 -4.02
C LYS A 265 27.53 5.25 -4.99
N VAL A 266 26.50 5.94 -4.51
CA VAL A 266 25.26 6.22 -5.25
C VAL A 266 25.08 7.73 -5.36
N PHE A 267 24.67 8.22 -6.53
CA PHE A 267 24.57 9.67 -6.80
C PHE A 267 23.15 10.12 -7.18
N GLY A 268 22.27 9.17 -7.55
CA GLY A 268 20.93 9.41 -8.10
C GLY A 268 20.87 9.13 -9.61
N GLY A 269 19.73 8.67 -10.09
CA GLY A 269 19.52 8.25 -11.47
C GLY A 269 20.03 6.83 -11.82
N GLU A 270 20.71 6.14 -10.88
CA GLU A 270 21.12 4.77 -11.13
C GLU A 270 19.93 3.79 -11.10
N ILE A 271 19.98 2.79 -11.98
CA ILE A 271 19.10 1.63 -11.92
C ILE A 271 19.65 0.64 -10.89
N ILE A 272 18.83 0.31 -9.91
CA ILE A 272 19.16 -0.68 -8.88
C ILE A 272 18.36 -1.95 -9.16
N ILE A 273 19.01 -3.11 -9.14
CA ILE A 273 18.35 -4.41 -9.32
C ILE A 273 18.65 -5.30 -8.11
N ASN A 274 17.59 -5.82 -7.48
CA ASN A 274 17.77 -6.76 -6.37
C ASN A 274 18.44 -8.05 -6.84
N LYS A 275 19.50 -8.44 -6.14
CA LYS A 275 20.30 -9.63 -6.42
C LYS A 275 19.73 -10.87 -5.76
N ILE A 276 19.19 -10.76 -4.53
CA ILE A 276 18.76 -11.86 -3.66
C ILE A 276 17.44 -11.50 -2.99
N GLY A 277 16.59 -12.49 -2.73
CA GLY A 277 15.27 -12.32 -2.13
C GLY A 277 14.23 -11.98 -3.19
N SER A 278 13.83 -10.73 -3.32
CA SER A 278 13.04 -10.21 -4.44
C SER A 278 13.91 -10.01 -5.68
N ALA A 279 14.67 -11.05 -6.08
CA ALA A 279 15.64 -10.97 -7.16
C ALA A 279 15.02 -10.53 -8.48
N GLY A 280 15.68 -9.61 -9.17
CA GLY A 280 15.22 -9.03 -10.43
C GLY A 280 14.25 -7.85 -10.27
N LYS A 281 13.83 -7.47 -9.07
CA LYS A 281 13.05 -6.27 -8.86
C LYS A 281 13.90 -5.03 -9.13
N VAL A 282 13.36 -4.08 -9.89
CA VAL A 282 14.08 -2.92 -10.42
C VAL A 282 13.63 -1.66 -9.70
N TYR A 283 14.56 -0.75 -9.42
CA TYR A 283 14.31 0.56 -8.82
C TYR A 283 15.13 1.63 -9.54
N LEU A 284 14.62 2.85 -9.55
CA LEU A 284 15.37 4.05 -9.92
C LEU A 284 15.78 4.76 -8.64
N MET A 285 17.07 5.04 -8.50
CA MET A 285 17.57 5.75 -7.32
C MET A 285 17.27 7.24 -7.41
N PRO A 286 16.56 7.84 -6.45
CA PRO A 286 16.32 9.28 -6.44
C PRO A 286 17.59 10.08 -6.10
N PHE A 287 17.60 11.37 -6.45
CA PHE A 287 18.65 12.30 -6.06
C PHE A 287 18.42 12.79 -4.62
N LEU A 288 19.25 12.35 -3.66
CA LEU A 288 19.03 12.60 -2.23
C LEU A 288 19.85 13.76 -1.62
N ASN A 289 20.62 14.50 -2.41
CA ASN A 289 21.42 15.67 -1.96
C ASN A 289 22.29 15.40 -0.72
N ARG A 290 22.73 14.16 -0.51
CA ARG A 290 23.62 13.71 0.57
C ARG A 290 24.46 12.53 0.12
N PRO A 291 25.60 12.21 0.81
CA PRO A 291 26.36 11.00 0.53
C PRO A 291 25.52 9.74 0.71
N VAL A 292 25.57 8.83 -0.28
CA VAL A 292 24.82 7.57 -0.29
C VAL A 292 25.72 6.43 -0.75
N SER A 293 25.59 5.27 -0.14
CA SER A 293 26.20 4.01 -0.59
C SER A 293 25.14 2.90 -0.67
N LEU A 294 25.34 1.98 -1.61
CA LEU A 294 24.46 0.82 -1.79
C LEU A 294 24.79 -0.26 -0.76
N ALA A 295 23.77 -0.82 -0.11
CA ALA A 295 23.92 -1.95 0.79
C ALA A 295 24.07 -3.30 0.06
N MET A 296 24.13 -4.39 0.81
CA MET A 296 24.20 -5.75 0.28
C MET A 296 22.93 -6.13 -0.50
N ASN A 297 23.07 -7.17 -1.34
CA ASN A 297 21.99 -7.84 -2.06
C ASN A 297 21.39 -7.06 -3.24
N GLN A 298 22.07 -6.04 -3.73
CA GLN A 298 21.66 -5.22 -4.86
C GLN A 298 22.81 -5.05 -5.85
N PHE A 299 22.45 -4.89 -7.13
CA PHE A 299 23.36 -4.40 -8.17
C PHE A 299 23.02 -2.95 -8.47
N LEU A 300 24.05 -2.15 -8.67
CA LEU A 300 24.01 -0.79 -9.15
C LEU A 300 24.43 -0.76 -10.62
N LEU A 301 23.63 -0.15 -11.45
CA LEU A 301 23.86 -0.01 -12.89
C LEU A 301 23.89 1.47 -13.27
N ARG A 302 24.98 1.89 -13.95
CA ARG A 302 25.08 3.20 -14.62
C ARG A 302 25.21 3.00 -16.11
N PHE A 303 24.56 3.85 -16.85
CA PHE A 303 24.47 3.77 -18.28
C PHE A 303 25.16 4.97 -18.95
N ASP A 304 25.44 4.82 -20.21
CA ASP A 304 25.89 5.90 -21.09
C ASP A 304 24.67 6.80 -21.39
N GLU A 305 24.60 7.94 -20.73
CA GLU A 305 23.46 8.86 -20.79
C GLU A 305 23.32 9.56 -22.17
N ASP A 306 24.39 9.60 -22.97
CA ASP A 306 24.33 10.08 -24.37
C ASP A 306 23.55 9.11 -25.28
N ARG A 307 23.31 7.89 -24.82
CA ARG A 307 22.70 6.81 -25.63
C ARG A 307 21.44 6.23 -25.03
N VAL A 308 21.32 6.22 -23.70
CA VAL A 308 20.17 5.65 -22.98
C VAL A 308 19.81 6.52 -21.78
N ASN A 309 18.64 7.13 -21.83
CA ASN A 309 18.09 7.88 -20.72
C ASN A 309 17.63 6.92 -19.59
N HIS A 310 18.02 7.18 -18.35
CA HIS A 310 17.72 6.30 -17.21
C HIS A 310 16.21 6.26 -16.88
N VAL A 311 15.46 7.34 -17.09
CA VAL A 311 14.00 7.37 -16.87
C VAL A 311 13.28 6.51 -17.91
N TYR A 312 13.66 6.61 -19.21
CA TYR A 312 13.17 5.72 -20.24
C TYR A 312 13.45 4.26 -19.90
N LEU A 313 14.71 3.95 -19.56
CA LEU A 313 15.13 2.58 -19.26
C LEU A 313 14.40 2.01 -18.04
N TYR A 314 14.24 2.79 -16.99
CA TYR A 314 13.48 2.37 -15.79
C TYR A 314 12.05 2.00 -16.15
N ASN A 315 11.33 2.86 -16.85
CA ASN A 315 9.96 2.61 -17.27
C ASN A 315 9.85 1.41 -18.23
N LEU A 316 10.82 1.22 -19.12
CA LEU A 316 10.91 0.03 -19.96
C LEU A 316 11.01 -1.24 -19.11
N LEU A 317 11.93 -1.28 -18.14
CA LEU A 317 12.18 -2.44 -17.29
C LEU A 317 11.00 -2.78 -16.37
N LEU A 318 10.13 -1.82 -16.08
CA LEU A 318 8.88 -2.01 -15.32
C LEU A 318 7.71 -2.55 -16.16
N THR A 319 7.83 -2.60 -17.50
CA THR A 319 6.79 -3.20 -18.32
C THR A 319 6.62 -4.68 -18.01
N SER A 320 5.39 -5.18 -18.05
CA SER A 320 5.10 -6.60 -17.73
C SER A 320 5.84 -7.61 -18.63
N TYR A 321 6.24 -7.20 -19.84
CA TYR A 321 7.09 -7.99 -20.72
C TYR A 321 8.52 -8.07 -20.17
N MET A 322 9.14 -6.92 -19.88
CA MET A 322 10.52 -6.89 -19.38
C MET A 322 10.64 -7.50 -17.97
N GLU A 323 9.64 -7.31 -17.12
CA GLU A 323 9.57 -7.99 -15.83
C GLU A 323 9.63 -9.52 -16.00
N ARG A 324 8.86 -10.09 -16.91
CA ARG A 324 8.92 -11.54 -17.23
C ARG A 324 10.26 -11.95 -17.78
N GLU A 325 10.87 -11.16 -18.67
CA GLU A 325 12.21 -11.42 -19.19
C GLU A 325 13.27 -11.47 -18.09
N ILE A 326 13.23 -10.50 -17.16
CA ILE A 326 14.12 -10.46 -15.99
C ILE A 326 13.87 -11.66 -15.08
N GLN A 327 12.61 -11.96 -14.74
CA GLN A 327 12.25 -13.10 -13.90
C GLN A 327 12.64 -14.44 -14.55
N GLY A 328 12.61 -14.54 -15.88
CA GLY A 328 13.11 -15.70 -16.62
C GLY A 328 14.62 -15.98 -16.44
N LYS A 329 15.39 -14.96 -16.00
CA LYS A 329 16.82 -15.07 -15.72
C LYS A 329 17.14 -15.34 -14.24
N VAL A 330 16.15 -15.21 -13.35
CA VAL A 330 16.28 -15.52 -11.93
C VAL A 330 16.40 -17.04 -11.73
N ARG A 331 17.28 -17.48 -10.85
CA ARG A 331 17.58 -18.88 -10.53
C ARG A 331 17.45 -19.13 -9.03
N GLY A 332 17.27 -20.40 -8.66
CA GLY A 332 17.19 -20.86 -7.27
C GLY A 332 15.76 -21.26 -6.85
N ALA A 333 15.63 -22.42 -6.21
CA ALA A 333 14.35 -22.96 -5.75
C ALA A 333 13.91 -22.34 -4.42
N VAL A 334 14.84 -22.16 -3.48
CA VAL A 334 14.58 -21.61 -2.14
C VAL A 334 15.01 -20.14 -2.07
N THR A 335 16.26 -19.86 -2.41
CA THR A 335 16.78 -18.49 -2.47
C THR A 335 16.89 -18.07 -3.92
N LYS A 336 16.00 -17.20 -4.35
CA LYS A 336 16.01 -16.63 -5.70
C LYS A 336 17.16 -15.64 -5.86
N THR A 337 17.93 -15.78 -6.93
CA THR A 337 19.08 -14.92 -7.25
C THR A 337 19.14 -14.59 -8.73
N ILE A 338 19.72 -13.44 -9.06
CA ILE A 338 20.11 -13.05 -10.42
C ILE A 338 21.60 -12.71 -10.44
N THR A 339 22.29 -12.90 -11.57
CA THR A 339 23.72 -12.62 -11.73
C THR A 339 23.95 -11.39 -12.61
N LYS A 340 25.16 -10.77 -12.49
CA LYS A 340 25.58 -9.66 -13.37
C LYS A 340 25.52 -10.06 -14.86
N ASP A 341 25.99 -11.27 -15.19
CA ASP A 341 25.98 -11.75 -16.57
C ASP A 341 24.56 -11.97 -17.11
N ALA A 342 23.66 -12.45 -16.25
CA ALA A 342 22.25 -12.61 -16.63
C ALA A 342 21.59 -11.25 -16.93
N ILE A 343 21.93 -10.20 -16.16
CA ILE A 343 21.44 -8.83 -16.40
C ILE A 343 22.02 -8.30 -17.72
N LYS A 344 23.32 -8.45 -17.96
CA LYS A 344 23.99 -8.01 -19.19
C LYS A 344 23.37 -8.56 -20.48
N GLU A 345 22.86 -9.79 -20.42
CA GLU A 345 22.20 -10.48 -21.53
C GLU A 345 20.73 -10.06 -21.79
N ILE A 346 20.18 -9.15 -20.99
CA ILE A 346 18.82 -8.64 -21.21
C ILE A 346 18.81 -7.85 -22.52
N LYS A 347 17.83 -8.11 -23.37
CA LYS A 347 17.63 -7.42 -24.63
C LYS A 347 16.61 -6.31 -24.45
N ILE A 348 16.94 -5.12 -24.91
CA ILE A 348 16.12 -3.93 -24.82
C ILE A 348 15.97 -3.24 -26.15
N PRO A 349 14.79 -2.67 -26.49
CA PRO A 349 14.64 -1.75 -27.63
C PRO A 349 15.32 -0.43 -27.29
N ILE A 350 15.94 0.20 -28.29
CA ILE A 350 16.64 1.48 -28.18
C ILE A 350 16.09 2.47 -29.20
N PRO A 351 15.08 3.27 -28.82
CA PRO A 351 14.61 4.38 -29.63
C PRO A 351 15.65 5.52 -29.66
N PRO A 352 15.51 6.51 -30.57
CA PRO A 352 16.36 7.70 -30.58
C PRO A 352 16.41 8.39 -29.22
N ILE A 353 17.60 8.90 -28.84
CA ILE A 353 17.81 9.51 -27.51
C ILE A 353 16.93 10.76 -27.30
N GLU A 354 16.63 11.50 -28.36
CA GLU A 354 15.76 12.67 -28.33
C GLU A 354 14.35 12.29 -27.88
N LEU A 355 13.83 11.15 -28.36
CA LEU A 355 12.50 10.64 -27.97
C LEU A 355 12.50 10.12 -26.51
N GLN A 356 13.61 9.50 -26.09
CA GLN A 356 13.78 9.07 -24.68
C GLN A 356 13.79 10.28 -23.74
N ASN A 357 14.47 11.37 -24.14
CA ASN A 357 14.54 12.60 -23.36
C ASN A 357 13.19 13.33 -23.30
N GLU A 358 12.43 13.38 -24.42
CA GLU A 358 11.06 13.91 -24.43
C GLU A 358 10.18 13.17 -23.42
N PHE A 359 10.28 11.85 -23.36
CA PHE A 359 9.56 11.06 -22.39
C PHE A 359 10.02 11.35 -20.94
N ALA A 360 11.33 11.49 -20.71
CA ALA A 360 11.87 11.81 -19.39
C ALA A 360 11.36 13.18 -18.89
N GLU A 361 11.33 14.19 -19.74
CA GLU A 361 10.74 15.51 -19.42
C GLU A 361 9.26 15.39 -19.03
N PHE A 362 8.50 14.58 -19.77
CA PHE A 362 7.09 14.32 -19.44
C PHE A 362 6.94 13.64 -18.07
N VAL A 363 7.77 12.63 -17.73
CA VAL A 363 7.76 11.96 -16.43
C VAL A 363 8.10 12.97 -15.33
N GLU A 364 9.17 13.77 -15.47
CA GLU A 364 9.55 14.78 -14.48
C GLU A 364 8.43 15.79 -14.18
N GLN A 365 7.72 16.23 -15.23
CA GLN A 365 6.57 17.12 -15.06
C GLN A 365 5.43 16.42 -14.30
N THR A 366 5.17 15.16 -14.63
CA THR A 366 4.13 14.34 -13.96
C THR A 366 4.49 14.09 -12.49
N ASP A 367 5.74 13.76 -12.19
CA ASP A 367 6.24 13.57 -10.82
C ASP A 367 6.13 14.85 -9.98
N SER A 368 6.42 16.02 -10.59
CA SER A 368 6.21 17.32 -9.94
C SER A 368 4.74 17.58 -9.60
N ILE A 369 3.81 17.15 -10.45
CA ILE A 369 2.37 17.25 -10.18
C ILE A 369 1.98 16.27 -9.08
N CYS A 370 2.46 15.01 -9.15
CA CYS A 370 2.22 13.97 -8.18
C CYS A 370 2.64 14.41 -6.77
N SER A 371 3.86 14.92 -6.61
CA SER A 371 4.37 15.41 -5.32
C SER A 371 3.51 16.53 -4.71
N LYS A 372 2.99 17.44 -5.55
CA LYS A 372 2.05 18.50 -5.08
C LYS A 372 0.71 17.91 -4.67
N MET A 373 0.24 16.89 -5.38
CA MET A 373 -1.01 16.20 -5.05
C MET A 373 -0.89 15.39 -3.77
N GLU A 374 0.23 14.72 -3.52
CA GLU A 374 0.54 14.00 -2.28
C GLU A 374 0.61 14.95 -1.08
N ALA A 375 1.27 16.10 -1.21
CA ALA A 375 1.26 17.13 -0.16
C ALA A 375 -0.16 17.62 0.14
N SER A 376 -0.95 17.89 -0.91
CA SER A 376 -2.37 18.27 -0.75
C SER A 376 -3.22 17.15 -0.14
N LEU A 377 -2.94 15.88 -0.45
CA LEU A 377 -3.61 14.73 0.16
C LEU A 377 -3.33 14.68 1.67
N SER A 378 -2.07 14.83 2.07
CA SER A 378 -1.69 14.89 3.50
C SER A 378 -2.43 16.00 4.24
N GLU A 379 -2.54 17.20 3.65
CA GLU A 379 -3.31 18.30 4.25
C GLU A 379 -4.81 17.98 4.37
N LEU A 380 -5.39 17.30 3.38
CA LEU A 380 -6.79 16.86 3.42
C LEU A 380 -7.02 15.81 4.52
N GLU A 381 -6.10 14.86 4.69
CA GLU A 381 -6.16 13.84 5.75
C GLU A 381 -6.04 14.47 7.15
N ASP A 382 -5.14 15.44 7.34
CA ASP A 382 -5.02 16.20 8.59
C ASP A 382 -6.28 17.01 8.89
N ASN A 383 -6.84 17.68 7.88
CA ASN A 383 -8.09 18.42 8.01
C ASN A 383 -9.27 17.49 8.35
N PHE A 384 -9.37 16.34 7.73
CA PHE A 384 -10.37 15.32 8.03
C PHE A 384 -10.27 14.86 9.50
N ASN A 385 -9.06 14.55 9.96
CA ASN A 385 -8.80 14.16 11.35
C ASN A 385 -9.19 15.27 12.34
N SER A 386 -8.88 16.53 12.01
CA SER A 386 -9.29 17.69 12.80
C SER A 386 -10.81 17.86 12.87
N LEU A 387 -11.50 17.70 11.71
CA LEU A 387 -12.97 17.75 11.65
C LEU A 387 -13.59 16.63 12.48
N MET A 388 -13.07 15.40 12.40
CA MET A 388 -13.52 14.27 13.23
C MET A 388 -13.37 14.59 14.72
N GLN A 389 -12.21 15.12 15.13
CA GLN A 389 -12.00 15.50 16.54
C GLN A 389 -13.00 16.55 17.01
N LYS A 390 -13.17 17.64 16.25
CA LYS A 390 -14.13 18.71 16.58
C LYS A 390 -15.57 18.19 16.63
N ALA A 391 -15.96 17.34 15.66
CA ALA A 391 -17.27 16.73 15.63
C ALA A 391 -17.54 15.94 16.91
N PHE A 392 -16.67 14.99 17.25
CA PHE A 392 -16.90 14.08 18.39
C PHE A 392 -16.44 14.62 19.76
N LYS A 393 -15.95 15.85 19.82
CA LYS A 393 -15.83 16.64 21.06
C LYS A 393 -17.01 17.60 21.27
N GLY A 394 -17.91 17.73 20.28
CA GLY A 394 -19.03 18.68 20.32
C GLY A 394 -18.62 20.14 20.05
N GLU A 395 -17.53 20.34 19.29
CA GLU A 395 -16.98 21.67 18.96
C GLU A 395 -17.32 22.10 17.53
N LEU A 396 -17.97 21.23 16.72
CA LEU A 396 -18.26 21.51 15.30
C LEU A 396 -19.66 22.13 15.11
N PHE A 397 -20.65 21.73 15.91
CA PHE A 397 -22.05 22.17 15.83
C PHE A 397 -22.65 22.37 17.20
#